data_649bd77364e0b5f9941ac0855751a08e
#
_entry.id   649bd77364e0b5f9941ac0855751a08e
#
_cell.length_a   1.000
_cell.length_b   1.000
_cell.length_c   1.000
_cell.angle_alpha   90.00
_cell.angle_beta   90.00
_cell.angle_gamma   90.00
#
_symmetry.space_group_name_H-M   'P 1'
#
loop_
_entity.id
_entity.type
_entity.pdbx_description
1 polymer ?
#
loop_
_entity_poly.entity_id
_entity_poly.type
_entity_poly.pdbx_seq_one_letter_code
_entity_poly.pdbx_strand_id
1 'polypeptide(L)'
;MNKYWVLFCFLYFLSPTLTAERQLFVPDVTHQVFRDRIVEFVRASAEEHIQQSPLAELNQLERHWDNHYQRTNWQITVSAYYQGDLVGKGYADGKDLTSTLRQSTLKAMQSNPDVDDATMANYRFKIDFDFHPSRRYSIIDFEGNGLESLGHRVAVRSVDTTVIQNQIDASLAYLLRQQDPQLKGFFKFYNADKDQAESLLRTTYSATALYTLIKLNNLQPDAAIESRFADIADFLLARQLKTGPHAGGFDYGYNPDTGKGTCRIVVGTTSKTIYTLLLMNQLYPDNPVYLNAAKAAGDWLLSMIKEDGNVIPIARCKDGEWTLKDKQSFLYTGQVLSALSRLYADTDETSYLDGARRIAALLLKEVDEQGPLVADDYRPANSISSSWVMMSLIDLAKVDPKPVYRRTIIQIANTLLERQIVSQSDLFSHGRYLDAMTTSGNGWINEVMGDWYEFCSMQKLTDCQPYREAMRRTSRWLVQNAYTPQNSYDIANPARAHGGMITNFNTWTVRTDAVCHALNGLISLLRIEAGNDARLIELPAQPLREILPLLRAGND
;
A
#
# COMPACT_ATOMS: atom_id res chain seq x y z
N MET A 1 -61.13 -1.54 12.65
CA MET A 1 -60.25 -0.95 11.61
C MET A 1 -59.48 0.21 12.20
N ASN A 2 -58.13 0.12 12.12
CA ASN A 2 -57.14 1.19 12.25
C ASN A 2 -56.95 1.87 13.61
N LYS A 3 -56.14 1.23 14.48
CA LYS A 3 -55.41 1.90 15.58
C LYS A 3 -53.88 1.64 15.57
N TYR A 4 -53.33 1.05 14.52
CA TYR A 4 -51.90 0.65 14.48
C TYR A 4 -51.05 1.45 13.51
N TRP A 5 -51.53 2.52 12.88
CA TRP A 5 -50.80 3.30 11.88
C TRP A 5 -50.12 4.57 12.41
N VAL A 6 -50.33 4.93 13.67
CA VAL A 6 -49.74 6.16 14.24
C VAL A 6 -48.44 5.91 15.00
N LEU A 7 -48.15 4.66 15.36
CA LEU A 7 -46.90 4.36 16.13
C LEU A 7 -45.66 4.12 15.25
N PHE A 8 -45.81 3.91 13.95
CA PHE A 8 -44.70 3.65 13.03
C PHE A 8 -44.05 4.93 12.46
N CYS A 9 -44.75 6.06 12.49
CA CYS A 9 -44.20 7.35 12.03
C CYS A 9 -43.34 8.07 13.06
N PHE A 10 -43.44 7.75 14.36
CA PHE A 10 -42.67 8.43 15.41
C PHE A 10 -41.27 7.84 15.65
N LEU A 11 -40.98 6.62 15.18
CA LEU A 11 -39.68 5.98 15.32
C LEU A 11 -38.71 6.32 14.17
N TYR A 12 -39.20 6.96 13.10
CA TYR A 12 -38.35 7.36 11.96
C TYR A 12 -37.76 8.77 12.09
N PHE A 13 -38.18 9.58 13.07
CA PHE A 13 -37.72 10.95 13.26
C PHE A 13 -36.69 11.12 14.38
N LEU A 14 -36.26 10.03 15.06
CA LEU A 14 -35.26 10.12 16.15
C LEU A 14 -33.90 9.58 15.79
N SER A 15 -33.63 9.22 14.52
CA SER A 15 -32.33 8.67 14.09
C SER A 15 -31.45 9.54 13.18
N PRO A 16 -31.79 10.74 12.72
CA PRO A 16 -30.90 11.47 11.81
C PRO A 16 -29.83 12.32 12.47
N THR A 17 -29.93 12.62 13.78
CA THR A 17 -29.00 13.58 14.40
C THR A 17 -27.64 12.99 14.79
N LEU A 18 -27.56 11.70 15.11
CA LEU A 18 -26.32 11.03 15.49
C LEU A 18 -25.41 10.63 14.32
N THR A 19 -25.98 10.54 13.10
CA THR A 19 -25.22 10.19 11.89
C THR A 19 -24.68 11.41 11.15
N ALA A 20 -25.35 12.56 11.25
CA ALA A 20 -24.92 13.81 10.60
C ALA A 20 -23.69 14.43 11.29
N GLU A 21 -23.60 14.39 12.62
CA GLU A 21 -22.42 14.87 13.35
C GLU A 21 -21.16 14.05 13.07
N ARG A 22 -21.29 12.74 12.77
CA ARG A 22 -20.16 11.88 12.42
C ARG A 22 -19.63 12.11 11.00
N GLN A 23 -20.43 12.59 10.08
CA GLN A 23 -20.04 12.81 8.69
C GLN A 23 -19.35 14.16 8.46
N LEU A 24 -19.59 15.17 9.27
CA LEU A 24 -19.06 16.52 9.07
C LEU A 24 -17.59 16.66 9.51
N PHE A 25 -17.16 15.93 10.54
CA PHE A 25 -15.80 16.11 11.07
C PHE A 25 -14.70 15.37 10.27
N VAL A 26 -14.96 14.16 9.78
CA VAL A 26 -13.96 13.41 9.00
C VAL A 26 -13.53 14.15 7.72
N PRO A 27 -14.44 14.76 6.94
CA PRO A 27 -14.06 15.64 5.84
C PRO A 27 -13.22 16.85 6.28
N ASP A 28 -13.54 17.46 7.42
CA ASP A 28 -12.84 18.66 7.91
C ASP A 28 -11.41 18.35 8.35
N VAL A 29 -11.18 17.25 9.07
CA VAL A 29 -9.81 16.81 9.44
C VAL A 29 -8.98 16.44 8.21
N THR A 30 -9.60 15.94 7.17
CA THR A 30 -8.91 15.63 5.91
C THR A 30 -8.70 16.87 5.04
N HIS A 31 -9.38 17.97 5.34
CA HIS A 31 -9.25 19.21 4.58
C HIS A 31 -7.96 19.95 4.95
N GLN A 32 -7.15 20.30 3.97
CA GLN A 32 -5.85 20.95 4.19
C GLN A 32 -5.99 22.23 5.00
N VAL A 33 -6.89 23.13 4.60
CA VAL A 33 -7.10 24.41 5.29
C VAL A 33 -7.44 24.25 6.79
N PHE A 34 -8.20 23.22 7.15
CA PHE A 34 -8.51 22.95 8.56
C PHE A 34 -7.25 22.53 9.34
N ARG A 35 -6.46 21.62 8.78
CA ARG A 35 -5.23 21.13 9.42
C ARG A 35 -4.21 22.23 9.61
N ASP A 36 -4.00 23.05 8.58
CA ASP A 36 -3.07 24.16 8.58
C ASP A 36 -3.41 25.11 9.74
N ARG A 37 -4.67 25.47 9.87
CA ARG A 37 -5.15 26.34 10.95
C ARG A 37 -5.06 25.72 12.33
N ILE A 38 -5.26 24.41 12.47
CA ILE A 38 -5.06 23.71 13.76
C ILE A 38 -3.59 23.82 14.20
N VAL A 39 -2.64 23.60 13.29
CA VAL A 39 -1.21 23.73 13.62
C VAL A 39 -0.84 25.17 13.94
N GLU A 40 -1.29 26.15 13.13
CA GLU A 40 -1.10 27.57 13.40
C GLU A 40 -1.63 27.95 14.78
N PHE A 41 -2.84 27.51 15.12
CA PHE A 41 -3.46 27.78 16.41
C PHE A 41 -2.68 27.18 17.59
N VAL A 42 -2.21 25.93 17.47
CA VAL A 42 -1.40 25.25 18.49
C VAL A 42 -0.07 25.98 18.68
N ARG A 43 0.61 26.34 17.56
CA ARG A 43 1.86 27.10 17.62
C ARG A 43 1.68 28.46 18.27
N ALA A 44 0.69 29.24 17.83
CA ALA A 44 0.39 30.54 18.42
C ALA A 44 0.01 30.44 19.90
N SER A 45 -0.72 29.38 20.31
CA SER A 45 -1.02 29.13 21.72
C SER A 45 0.23 28.81 22.56
N ALA A 46 1.19 28.10 21.97
CA ALA A 46 2.47 27.80 22.60
C ALA A 46 3.34 29.07 22.71
N GLU A 47 3.41 29.90 21.66
CA GLU A 47 4.11 31.18 21.66
C GLU A 47 3.54 32.15 22.67
N GLU A 48 2.21 32.28 22.76
CA GLU A 48 1.56 33.09 23.78
C GLU A 48 1.97 32.67 25.21
N HIS A 49 2.09 31.37 25.46
CA HIS A 49 2.54 30.84 26.73
C HIS A 49 3.99 31.22 27.05
N ILE A 50 4.88 31.14 26.05
CA ILE A 50 6.29 31.46 26.18
C ILE A 50 6.49 32.95 26.40
N GLN A 51 5.83 33.79 25.60
CA GLN A 51 5.95 35.26 25.65
C GLN A 51 5.18 35.87 26.82
N GLN A 52 4.31 35.12 27.49
CA GLN A 52 3.39 35.59 28.51
C GLN A 52 2.56 36.82 28.07
N SER A 53 2.27 36.90 26.79
CA SER A 53 1.58 38.01 26.13
C SER A 53 0.48 37.51 25.20
N PRO A 54 -0.77 38.01 25.30
CA PRO A 54 -1.86 37.61 24.43
C PRO A 54 -1.57 37.92 22.97
N LEU A 55 -1.70 36.95 22.07
CA LEU A 55 -1.60 37.15 20.62
C LEU A 55 -2.97 37.55 20.06
N ALA A 56 -3.05 38.70 19.43
CA ALA A 56 -4.29 39.23 18.84
C ALA A 56 -4.88 38.30 17.76
N GLU A 57 -4.03 37.56 17.06
CA GLU A 57 -4.41 36.64 15.98
C GLU A 57 -5.18 35.43 16.51
N LEU A 58 -4.85 34.93 17.70
CA LEU A 58 -5.59 33.83 18.34
C LEU A 58 -7.06 34.20 18.57
N ASN A 59 -7.34 35.40 19.02
CA ASN A 59 -8.71 35.87 19.28
C ASN A 59 -9.57 36.00 18.03
N GLN A 60 -8.97 36.13 16.84
CA GLN A 60 -9.71 36.13 15.57
C GLN A 60 -10.04 34.71 15.11
N LEU A 61 -9.11 33.76 15.26
CA LEU A 61 -9.31 32.37 14.96
C LEU A 61 -10.38 31.73 15.86
N GLU A 62 -10.34 32.04 17.17
CA GLU A 62 -11.33 31.57 18.14
C GLU A 62 -12.75 31.94 17.75
N ARG A 63 -13.02 33.21 17.45
CA ARG A 63 -14.36 33.67 17.09
C ARG A 63 -14.94 33.03 15.83
N HIS A 64 -14.09 32.66 14.89
CA HIS A 64 -14.53 32.04 13.65
C HIS A 64 -14.88 30.55 13.83
N TRP A 65 -14.15 29.86 14.67
CA TRP A 65 -14.30 28.41 14.86
C TRP A 65 -15.36 28.01 15.87
N ASP A 66 -15.50 28.75 16.95
CA ASP A 66 -16.48 28.43 18.02
C ASP A 66 -17.91 28.49 17.51
N ASN A 67 -18.19 29.22 16.45
CA ASN A 67 -19.50 29.23 15.79
C ASN A 67 -19.72 28.06 14.81
N HIS A 68 -18.65 27.44 14.32
CA HIS A 68 -18.74 26.40 13.28
C HIS A 68 -18.59 24.96 13.83
N TYR A 69 -17.84 24.78 14.90
CA TYR A 69 -17.43 23.46 15.39
C TYR A 69 -17.89 23.19 16.81
N GLN A 70 -19.19 23.36 17.07
CA GLN A 70 -19.78 23.00 18.36
C GLN A 70 -20.02 21.48 18.46
N ARG A 71 -19.43 20.86 19.49
CA ARG A 71 -19.66 19.45 19.83
C ARG A 71 -20.03 19.27 21.28
N THR A 72 -20.61 18.12 21.57
CA THR A 72 -20.92 17.73 22.94
C THR A 72 -19.66 17.50 23.78
N ASN A 73 -18.57 17.04 23.17
CA ASN A 73 -17.28 16.85 23.83
C ASN A 73 -16.13 16.69 22.81
N TRP A 74 -15.12 17.56 22.89
CA TRP A 74 -13.85 17.41 22.21
C TRP A 74 -12.87 16.73 23.16
N GLN A 75 -12.14 15.72 22.68
CA GLN A 75 -11.05 15.09 23.41
C GLN A 75 -9.78 15.26 22.57
N ILE A 76 -8.88 16.10 23.05
CA ILE A 76 -7.70 16.51 22.29
C ILE A 76 -6.45 16.27 23.13
N THR A 77 -5.47 15.63 22.55
CA THR A 77 -4.13 15.52 23.11
C THR A 77 -3.14 16.27 22.22
N VAL A 78 -2.39 17.19 22.80
CA VAL A 78 -1.25 17.84 22.15
C VAL A 78 0.03 17.25 22.75
N SER A 79 0.91 16.79 21.88
CA SER A 79 2.26 16.33 22.24
C SER A 79 3.27 17.29 21.65
N ALA A 80 4.16 17.81 22.47
CA ALA A 80 5.24 18.71 22.09
C ALA A 80 6.56 17.94 22.01
N TYR A 81 7.26 18.08 20.89
CA TYR A 81 8.56 17.46 20.63
C TYR A 81 9.60 18.55 20.39
N TYR A 82 10.78 18.38 20.96
CA TYR A 82 11.94 19.24 20.73
C TYR A 82 13.09 18.39 20.20
N GLN A 83 13.57 18.71 19.01
CA GLN A 83 14.63 17.96 18.35
C GLN A 83 14.39 16.43 18.25
N GLY A 84 13.12 16.03 18.18
CA GLY A 84 12.69 14.62 18.10
C GLY A 84 12.32 13.97 19.43
N ASP A 85 12.67 14.58 20.55
CA ASP A 85 12.32 14.06 21.88
C ASP A 85 10.96 14.61 22.35
N LEU A 86 10.12 13.74 22.91
CA LEU A 86 8.85 14.14 23.53
C LEU A 86 9.14 14.90 24.82
N VAL A 87 8.92 16.22 24.82
CA VAL A 87 9.20 17.09 25.96
C VAL A 87 7.95 17.46 26.75
N GLY A 88 6.77 17.28 26.19
CA GLY A 88 5.53 17.54 26.90
C GLY A 88 4.31 16.91 26.25
N LYS A 89 3.30 16.62 27.07
CA LYS A 89 2.02 16.07 26.60
C LYS A 89 0.88 16.64 27.43
N GLY A 90 -0.09 17.25 26.76
CA GLY A 90 -1.27 17.83 27.38
C GLY A 90 -2.55 17.22 26.84
N TYR A 91 -3.47 16.84 27.72
CA TYR A 91 -4.81 16.39 27.38
C TYR A 91 -5.83 17.39 27.89
N ALA A 92 -6.84 17.66 27.09
CA ALA A 92 -8.01 18.42 27.48
C ALA A 92 -9.27 17.84 26.83
N ASP A 93 -10.40 18.05 27.51
CA ASP A 93 -11.72 17.78 26.98
C ASP A 93 -12.64 18.97 27.22
N GLY A 94 -13.54 19.23 26.28
CA GLY A 94 -14.40 20.40 26.33
C GLY A 94 -15.40 20.48 25.18
N LYS A 95 -16.26 21.49 25.23
CA LYS A 95 -17.29 21.72 24.20
C LYS A 95 -16.76 22.56 23.04
N ASP A 96 -15.87 23.48 23.33
CA ASP A 96 -15.32 24.41 22.35
C ASP A 96 -13.98 23.91 21.84
N LEU A 97 -13.81 23.85 20.52
CA LEU A 97 -12.61 23.34 19.87
C LEU A 97 -11.37 24.15 20.27
N THR A 98 -11.45 25.47 20.16
CA THR A 98 -10.32 26.38 20.40
C THR A 98 -9.89 26.37 21.86
N SER A 99 -10.84 26.48 22.79
CA SER A 99 -10.57 26.39 24.23
C SER A 99 -9.92 25.05 24.60
N THR A 100 -10.38 23.94 24.01
CA THR A 100 -9.84 22.60 24.28
C THR A 100 -8.44 22.44 23.69
N LEU A 101 -8.20 22.92 22.45
CA LEU A 101 -6.87 22.94 21.83
C LEU A 101 -5.88 23.77 22.66
N ARG A 102 -6.27 25.00 23.06
CA ARG A 102 -5.43 25.87 23.85
C ARG A 102 -5.07 25.24 25.20
N GLN A 103 -6.06 24.69 25.93
CA GLN A 103 -5.80 24.02 27.22
C GLN A 103 -4.86 22.83 27.07
N SER A 104 -5.03 21.99 26.04
CA SER A 104 -4.14 20.85 25.78
C SER A 104 -2.73 21.30 25.41
N THR A 105 -2.61 22.38 24.62
CA THR A 105 -1.32 22.97 24.25
C THR A 105 -0.59 23.53 25.47
N LEU A 106 -1.26 24.33 26.29
CA LEU A 106 -0.67 24.89 27.50
C LEU A 106 -0.18 23.80 28.48
N LYS A 107 -0.97 22.73 28.64
CA LYS A 107 -0.54 21.58 29.48
C LYS A 107 0.68 20.87 28.89
N ALA A 108 0.79 20.76 27.56
CA ALA A 108 1.96 20.19 26.92
C ALA A 108 3.21 21.05 27.13
N MET A 109 3.08 22.38 27.08
CA MET A 109 4.19 23.33 27.28
C MET A 109 4.63 23.46 28.72
N GLN A 110 3.72 23.33 29.69
CA GLN A 110 4.03 23.41 31.13
C GLN A 110 5.03 22.36 31.62
N SER A 111 5.19 21.27 30.87
CA SER A 111 6.16 20.22 31.21
C SER A 111 7.61 20.60 30.88
N ASN A 112 7.84 21.73 30.19
CA ASN A 112 9.18 22.22 29.85
C ASN A 112 9.27 23.74 30.06
N PRO A 113 9.65 24.19 31.26
CA PRO A 113 9.65 25.61 31.63
C PRO A 113 10.78 26.45 31.02
N ASP A 114 11.80 25.85 30.41
CA ASP A 114 13.00 26.53 29.91
C ASP A 114 12.94 26.89 28.41
N VAL A 115 11.73 27.06 27.87
CA VAL A 115 11.52 27.38 26.46
C VAL A 115 11.54 28.89 26.24
N ASP A 116 12.35 29.35 25.28
CA ASP A 116 12.36 30.72 24.80
C ASP A 116 11.90 30.84 23.33
N ASP A 117 11.67 32.06 22.85
CA ASP A 117 11.25 32.30 21.45
C ASP A 117 12.25 31.76 20.41
N ALA A 118 13.54 31.76 20.71
CA ALA A 118 14.57 31.29 19.81
C ALA A 118 14.51 29.76 19.61
N THR A 119 13.95 29.04 20.55
CA THR A 119 13.83 27.58 20.51
C THR A 119 12.53 27.10 19.87
N MET A 120 11.51 27.97 19.76
CA MET A 120 10.19 27.61 19.23
C MET A 120 10.21 27.06 17.81
N ALA A 121 11.13 27.53 16.96
CA ALA A 121 11.31 27.00 15.60
C ALA A 121 11.72 25.51 15.58
N ASN A 122 12.32 25.01 16.65
CA ASN A 122 12.75 23.61 16.79
C ASN A 122 11.67 22.70 17.40
N TYR A 123 10.54 23.27 17.83
CA TYR A 123 9.41 22.51 18.31
C TYR A 123 8.60 21.93 17.16
N ARG A 124 8.07 20.74 17.40
CA ARG A 124 7.09 20.07 16.54
C ARG A 124 5.92 19.64 17.41
N PHE A 125 4.73 19.68 16.84
CA PHE A 125 3.51 19.29 17.56
C PHE A 125 2.81 18.14 16.84
N LYS A 126 2.29 17.23 17.64
CA LYS A 126 1.31 16.24 17.21
C LYS A 126 0.01 16.52 17.93
N ILE A 127 -1.05 16.65 17.17
CA ILE A 127 -2.40 16.92 17.68
C ILE A 127 -3.27 15.71 17.40
N ASP A 128 -3.68 15.03 18.45
CA ASP A 128 -4.54 13.86 18.38
C ASP A 128 -5.96 14.23 18.76
N PHE A 129 -6.91 13.93 17.89
CA PHE A 129 -8.34 14.03 18.14
C PHE A 129 -8.88 12.62 18.39
N ASP A 130 -9.40 12.37 19.60
CA ASP A 130 -10.00 11.09 19.96
C ASP A 130 -11.51 11.13 19.72
N PHE A 131 -11.96 10.29 18.80
CA PHE A 131 -13.37 10.04 18.50
C PHE A 131 -13.73 8.64 18.93
N HIS A 132 -14.57 8.55 19.94
CA HIS A 132 -15.13 7.36 20.56
C HIS A 132 -14.82 6.00 19.96
N PRO A 133 -14.64 4.99 20.76
CA PRO A 133 -13.50 4.57 21.56
C PRO A 133 -12.35 3.97 20.73
N SER A 134 -12.44 4.04 19.40
CA SER A 134 -11.50 3.30 18.51
C SER A 134 -10.93 4.13 17.35
N ARG A 135 -11.23 5.43 17.27
CA ARG A 135 -10.74 6.26 16.15
C ARG A 135 -10.02 7.49 16.67
N ARG A 136 -8.72 7.52 16.39
CA ARG A 136 -7.86 8.69 16.60
C ARG A 136 -7.48 9.27 15.25
N TYR A 137 -7.56 10.59 15.12
CA TYR A 137 -7.03 11.33 13.99
C TYR A 137 -5.88 12.19 14.47
N SER A 138 -4.73 12.07 13.81
CA SER A 138 -3.53 12.83 14.17
C SER A 138 -3.24 13.86 13.09
N ILE A 139 -2.91 15.09 13.53
CA ILE A 139 -2.32 16.12 12.71
C ILE A 139 -0.88 16.30 13.19
N ILE A 140 0.07 16.28 12.25
CA ILE A 140 1.49 16.41 12.57
C ILE A 140 1.98 17.73 12.01
N ASP A 141 2.67 18.48 12.86
CA ASP A 141 3.36 19.71 12.50
C ASP A 141 4.64 19.37 11.73
N PHE A 142 4.60 19.56 10.43
CA PHE A 142 5.71 19.28 9.54
C PHE A 142 6.59 20.52 9.32
N GLU A 143 7.90 20.39 9.49
CA GLU A 143 8.89 21.47 9.35
C GLU A 143 8.55 22.75 10.14
N GLY A 144 7.73 22.61 11.18
CA GLY A 144 7.39 23.72 12.05
C GLY A 144 6.15 24.51 11.67
N ASN A 145 5.44 24.14 10.61
CA ASN A 145 4.21 24.81 10.20
C ASN A 145 3.01 23.88 9.93
N GLY A 146 3.24 22.59 9.71
CA GLY A 146 2.20 21.59 9.44
C GLY A 146 1.39 21.79 8.17
N LEU A 147 1.68 22.83 7.40
CA LEU A 147 0.85 23.29 6.28
C LEU A 147 0.76 22.29 5.13
N GLU A 148 1.71 21.38 5.01
CA GLU A 148 1.75 20.42 3.93
C GLU A 148 1.76 18.97 4.44
N SER A 149 1.09 18.70 5.56
CA SER A 149 1.03 17.36 6.13
C SER A 149 -0.40 16.89 6.41
N LEU A 150 -0.60 15.58 6.39
CA LEU A 150 -1.81 14.90 6.86
C LEU A 150 -1.42 13.59 7.55
N GLY A 151 -1.50 13.57 8.87
CA GLY A 151 -0.85 12.52 9.64
C GLY A 151 0.65 12.52 9.30
N HIS A 152 1.23 11.36 9.03
CA HIS A 152 2.63 11.26 8.60
C HIS A 152 2.85 11.47 7.09
N ARG A 153 1.84 11.88 6.33
CA ARG A 153 1.97 12.16 4.91
C ARG A 153 2.50 13.56 4.68
N VAL A 154 3.52 13.65 3.87
CA VAL A 154 4.11 14.93 3.45
C VAL A 154 3.65 15.23 2.05
N ALA A 155 3.02 16.39 1.83
CA ALA A 155 2.55 16.77 0.51
C ALA A 155 3.73 16.85 -0.48
N VAL A 156 3.60 16.14 -1.60
CA VAL A 156 4.56 16.15 -2.70
C VAL A 156 3.87 16.69 -3.94
N ARG A 157 4.36 17.80 -4.50
CA ARG A 157 3.72 18.47 -5.65
C ARG A 157 4.08 17.77 -6.96
N SER A 158 5.32 17.37 -7.11
CA SER A 158 5.83 16.69 -8.30
C SER A 158 6.90 15.67 -7.93
N VAL A 159 7.15 14.71 -8.81
CA VAL A 159 8.27 13.79 -8.71
C VAL A 159 9.13 13.92 -9.95
N ASP A 160 10.43 14.09 -9.73
CA ASP A 160 11.47 13.93 -10.72
C ASP A 160 12.24 12.61 -10.49
N THR A 161 13.19 12.35 -11.35
CA THR A 161 14.01 11.13 -11.26
C THR A 161 14.83 11.05 -9.99
N THR A 162 15.26 12.20 -9.44
CA THR A 162 16.04 12.25 -8.19
C THR A 162 15.15 11.88 -6.99
N VAL A 163 13.93 12.43 -6.92
CA VAL A 163 12.97 12.10 -5.88
C VAL A 163 12.59 10.61 -5.93
N ILE A 164 12.37 10.07 -7.14
CA ILE A 164 12.06 8.65 -7.33
C ILE A 164 13.24 7.79 -6.87
N GLN A 165 14.47 8.13 -7.26
CA GLN A 165 15.66 7.38 -6.87
C GLN A 165 15.86 7.39 -5.35
N ASN A 166 15.80 8.55 -4.72
CA ASN A 166 15.93 8.67 -3.27
C ASN A 166 14.88 7.83 -2.53
N GLN A 167 13.64 7.78 -3.06
CA GLN A 167 12.61 6.95 -2.47
C GLN A 167 12.88 5.44 -2.67
N ILE A 168 13.40 5.04 -3.82
CA ILE A 168 13.82 3.65 -4.08
C ILE A 168 14.89 3.26 -3.06
N ASP A 169 15.93 4.06 -2.88
CA ASP A 169 17.04 3.78 -1.96
C ASP A 169 16.55 3.68 -0.50
N ALA A 170 15.71 4.61 -0.08
CA ALA A 170 15.13 4.60 1.27
C ALA A 170 14.22 3.37 1.50
N SER A 171 13.39 3.03 0.51
CA SER A 171 12.48 1.88 0.61
C SER A 171 13.20 0.54 0.53
N LEU A 172 14.27 0.45 -0.26
CA LEU A 172 15.15 -0.71 -0.27
C LEU A 172 15.80 -0.91 1.11
N ALA A 173 16.38 0.15 1.67
CA ALA A 173 16.98 0.10 3.00
C ALA A 173 15.95 -0.32 4.06
N TYR A 174 14.70 0.19 3.98
CA TYR A 174 13.60 -0.26 4.84
C TYR A 174 13.33 -1.76 4.65
N LEU A 175 13.17 -2.23 3.42
CA LEU A 175 12.86 -3.62 3.12
C LEU A 175 13.91 -4.56 3.70
N LEU A 176 15.20 -4.24 3.56
CA LEU A 176 16.29 -5.03 4.11
C LEU A 176 16.28 -5.10 5.65
N ARG A 177 15.83 -4.03 6.32
CA ARG A 177 15.66 -4.02 7.79
C ARG A 177 14.48 -4.87 8.29
N GLN A 178 13.51 -5.22 7.41
CA GLN A 178 12.37 -6.07 7.76
C GLN A 178 12.62 -7.56 7.54
N GLN A 179 13.79 -7.94 7.07
CA GLN A 179 14.18 -9.33 6.92
C GLN A 179 14.54 -9.93 8.29
N ASP A 180 14.01 -11.10 8.59
CA ASP A 180 14.44 -11.87 9.75
C ASP A 180 15.92 -12.28 9.59
N PRO A 181 16.79 -11.97 10.58
CA PRO A 181 18.23 -12.17 10.43
C PRO A 181 18.65 -13.64 10.42
N GLN A 182 17.85 -14.55 10.98
CA GLN A 182 18.16 -15.98 11.08
C GLN A 182 17.49 -16.80 9.96
N LEU A 183 16.18 -16.65 9.81
CA LEU A 183 15.37 -17.45 8.88
C LEU A 183 15.25 -16.81 7.49
N LYS A 184 15.67 -15.55 7.34
CA LYS A 184 15.70 -14.80 6.08
C LYS A 184 14.32 -14.52 5.44
N GLY A 185 13.22 -14.92 6.09
CA GLY A 185 11.88 -14.56 5.69
C GLY A 185 11.50 -13.12 6.06
N PHE A 186 10.33 -12.67 5.62
CA PHE A 186 9.83 -11.32 5.88
C PHE A 186 8.51 -11.36 6.66
N PHE A 187 8.35 -10.39 7.58
CA PHE A 187 7.11 -10.10 8.25
C PHE A 187 6.11 -9.43 7.31
N LYS A 188 4.82 -9.53 7.61
CA LYS A 188 3.78 -8.86 6.84
C LYS A 188 3.76 -7.35 7.08
N PHE A 189 3.87 -6.95 8.35
CA PHE A 189 3.80 -5.55 8.73
C PHE A 189 4.68 -5.22 9.93
N TYR A 190 5.05 -3.95 9.99
CA TYR A 190 5.72 -3.28 11.09
C TYR A 190 4.81 -2.15 11.60
N ASN A 191 4.62 -2.06 12.92
CA ASN A 191 3.92 -0.98 13.58
C ASN A 191 4.94 0.05 14.09
N ALA A 192 5.01 1.21 13.44
CA ALA A 192 5.99 2.24 13.76
C ALA A 192 5.70 2.95 15.09
N ASP A 193 4.42 3.05 15.52
CA ASP A 193 4.04 3.62 16.81
C ASP A 193 4.59 2.81 18.00
N LYS A 194 4.75 1.49 17.83
CA LYS A 194 5.16 0.55 18.87
C LYS A 194 6.54 -0.07 18.66
N ASP A 195 7.24 0.28 17.59
CA ASP A 195 8.46 -0.40 17.13
C ASP A 195 8.33 -1.93 17.09
N GLN A 196 7.23 -2.44 16.56
CA GLN A 196 6.90 -3.85 16.63
C GLN A 196 6.54 -4.44 15.26
N ALA A 197 7.23 -5.50 14.84
CA ALA A 197 6.81 -6.35 13.74
C ALA A 197 5.77 -7.39 14.21
N GLU A 198 5.01 -7.98 13.27
CA GLU A 198 4.21 -9.16 13.61
C GLU A 198 5.12 -10.35 13.96
N SER A 199 4.53 -11.36 14.63
CA SER A 199 5.28 -12.54 15.09
C SER A 199 5.47 -13.62 14.01
N LEU A 200 4.82 -13.51 12.86
CA LEU A 200 4.85 -14.54 11.81
C LEU A 200 5.62 -14.08 10.59
N LEU A 201 6.57 -14.88 10.15
CA LEU A 201 7.14 -14.75 8.81
C LEU A 201 6.12 -15.24 7.78
N ARG A 202 5.94 -14.48 6.72
CA ARG A 202 4.91 -14.77 5.73
C ARG A 202 5.51 -15.14 4.38
N THR A 203 5.15 -16.30 3.88
CA THR A 203 5.66 -16.81 2.60
C THR A 203 5.37 -15.87 1.44
N THR A 204 4.14 -15.36 1.33
CA THR A 204 3.77 -14.44 0.24
C THR A 204 4.56 -13.12 0.29
N TYR A 205 4.86 -12.60 1.49
CA TYR A 205 5.61 -11.36 1.65
C TYR A 205 7.10 -11.56 1.40
N SER A 206 7.63 -12.73 1.78
CA SER A 206 9.00 -13.13 1.46
C SER A 206 9.20 -13.34 -0.05
N ALA A 207 8.23 -13.98 -0.71
CA ALA A 207 8.26 -14.12 -2.17
C ALA A 207 8.19 -12.75 -2.88
N THR A 208 7.28 -11.87 -2.46
CA THR A 208 7.16 -10.53 -3.05
C THR A 208 8.42 -9.70 -2.80
N ALA A 209 9.05 -9.82 -1.62
CA ALA A 209 10.30 -9.13 -1.32
C ALA A 209 11.46 -9.62 -2.20
N LEU A 210 11.64 -10.94 -2.34
CA LEU A 210 12.67 -11.48 -3.21
C LEU A 210 12.46 -11.08 -4.68
N TYR A 211 11.23 -11.15 -5.17
CA TYR A 211 10.86 -10.68 -6.50
C TYR A 211 11.30 -9.22 -6.73
N THR A 212 10.98 -8.33 -5.79
CA THR A 212 11.36 -6.91 -5.84
C THR A 212 12.88 -6.71 -5.76
N LEU A 213 13.57 -7.45 -4.88
CA LEU A 213 15.03 -7.37 -4.75
C LEU A 213 15.73 -7.82 -6.04
N ILE A 214 15.24 -8.86 -6.71
CA ILE A 214 15.78 -9.30 -8.01
C ILE A 214 15.58 -8.20 -9.07
N LYS A 215 14.39 -7.60 -9.15
CA LYS A 215 14.13 -6.49 -10.09
C LYS A 215 15.04 -5.29 -9.83
N LEU A 216 15.23 -4.93 -8.56
CA LEU A 216 16.15 -3.84 -8.16
C LEU A 216 17.59 -4.16 -8.51
N ASN A 217 18.07 -5.36 -8.16
CA ASN A 217 19.45 -5.77 -8.44
C ASN A 217 19.75 -5.80 -9.95
N ASN A 218 18.75 -6.12 -10.75
CA ASN A 218 18.94 -6.10 -12.21
C ASN A 218 19.03 -4.68 -12.78
N LEU A 219 18.38 -3.68 -12.15
CA LEU A 219 18.56 -2.27 -12.50
C LEU A 219 19.86 -1.68 -11.96
N GLN A 220 20.18 -1.98 -10.72
CA GLN A 220 21.34 -1.48 -10.00
C GLN A 220 22.06 -2.66 -9.33
N PRO A 221 22.95 -3.35 -10.04
CA PRO A 221 23.65 -4.51 -9.51
C PRO A 221 24.39 -4.20 -8.22
N ASP A 222 24.06 -4.96 -7.16
CA ASP A 222 24.70 -4.89 -5.85
C ASP A 222 24.90 -6.30 -5.31
N ALA A 223 26.15 -6.70 -5.18
CA ALA A 223 26.53 -8.03 -4.68
C ALA A 223 26.00 -8.31 -3.26
N ALA A 224 25.82 -7.29 -2.42
CA ALA A 224 25.25 -7.45 -1.08
C ALA A 224 23.74 -7.76 -1.12
N ILE A 225 23.03 -7.28 -2.14
CA ILE A 225 21.62 -7.63 -2.39
C ILE A 225 21.55 -9.04 -2.99
N GLU A 226 22.34 -9.33 -4.00
CA GLU A 226 22.35 -10.61 -4.69
C GLU A 226 22.67 -11.78 -3.75
N SER A 227 23.63 -11.60 -2.84
CA SER A 227 23.99 -12.61 -1.84
C SER A 227 22.84 -13.07 -0.94
N ARG A 228 21.73 -12.31 -0.88
CA ARG A 228 20.54 -12.66 -0.09
C ARG A 228 19.53 -13.54 -0.83
N PHE A 229 19.64 -13.64 -2.15
CA PHE A 229 18.63 -14.30 -2.98
C PHE A 229 18.48 -15.77 -2.64
N ALA A 230 19.59 -16.50 -2.55
CA ALA A 230 19.58 -17.92 -2.20
C ALA A 230 18.95 -18.17 -0.82
N ASP A 231 19.36 -17.41 0.19
CA ASP A 231 18.86 -17.54 1.56
C ASP A 231 17.33 -17.32 1.65
N ILE A 232 16.81 -16.32 0.92
CA ILE A 232 15.36 -16.03 0.89
C ILE A 232 14.63 -17.13 0.10
N ALA A 233 15.21 -17.60 -1.01
CA ALA A 233 14.65 -18.70 -1.79
C ALA A 233 14.62 -20.00 -0.97
N ASP A 234 15.64 -20.28 -0.17
CA ASP A 234 15.67 -21.44 0.73
C ASP A 234 14.57 -21.36 1.80
N PHE A 235 14.33 -20.17 2.38
CA PHE A 235 13.17 -19.96 3.25
C PHE A 235 11.87 -20.32 2.53
N LEU A 236 11.67 -19.87 1.28
CA LEU A 236 10.49 -20.19 0.49
C LEU A 236 10.37 -21.68 0.22
N LEU A 237 11.42 -22.32 -0.27
CA LEU A 237 11.46 -23.78 -0.58
C LEU A 237 11.14 -24.63 0.64
N ALA A 238 11.59 -24.21 1.83
CA ALA A 238 11.26 -24.85 3.09
C ALA A 238 9.77 -24.73 3.50
N ARG A 239 9.00 -23.85 2.87
CA ARG A 239 7.54 -23.69 3.09
C ARG A 239 6.69 -24.51 2.15
N GLN A 240 7.27 -25.15 1.12
CA GLN A 240 6.55 -26.01 0.21
C GLN A 240 6.20 -27.36 0.86
N LEU A 241 4.94 -27.75 0.82
CA LEU A 241 4.51 -29.06 1.25
C LEU A 241 5.05 -30.11 0.26
N LYS A 242 5.78 -31.09 0.76
CA LYS A 242 6.40 -32.13 -0.05
C LYS A 242 5.53 -33.39 -0.19
N THR A 243 4.56 -33.58 0.72
CA THR A 243 3.70 -34.76 0.77
C THR A 243 2.27 -34.40 1.16
N GLY A 244 1.35 -35.34 1.04
CA GLY A 244 -0.06 -35.16 1.41
C GLY A 244 -0.93 -34.58 0.28
N PRO A 245 -2.22 -34.34 0.56
CA PRO A 245 -3.20 -33.97 -0.47
C PRO A 245 -2.95 -32.58 -1.10
N HIS A 246 -2.11 -31.78 -0.47
CA HIS A 246 -1.73 -30.44 -0.95
C HIS A 246 -0.23 -30.30 -1.20
N ALA A 247 0.45 -31.42 -1.54
CA ALA A 247 1.84 -31.37 -1.98
C ALA A 247 2.02 -30.38 -3.14
N GLY A 248 3.12 -29.64 -3.15
CA GLY A 248 3.38 -28.54 -4.12
C GLY A 248 2.93 -27.17 -3.63
N GLY A 249 1.85 -27.06 -2.86
CA GLY A 249 1.40 -25.79 -2.28
C GLY A 249 2.35 -25.24 -1.21
N PHE A 250 2.35 -23.92 -1.03
CA PHE A 250 3.19 -23.24 -0.04
C PHE A 250 2.39 -22.84 1.19
N ASP A 251 2.88 -23.22 2.40
CA ASP A 251 2.29 -22.76 3.66
C ASP A 251 2.33 -21.23 3.73
N TYR A 252 1.24 -20.63 4.18
CA TYR A 252 1.04 -19.18 4.20
C TYR A 252 2.00 -18.42 5.12
N GLY A 253 2.47 -19.07 6.19
CA GLY A 253 3.38 -18.43 7.13
C GLY A 253 4.01 -19.40 8.12
N TYR A 254 4.99 -18.90 8.85
CA TYR A 254 5.80 -19.63 9.80
C TYR A 254 6.00 -18.80 11.06
N ASN A 255 5.84 -19.44 12.21
CA ASN A 255 6.12 -18.84 13.50
C ASN A 255 7.55 -19.22 13.95
N PRO A 256 8.49 -18.27 13.97
CA PRO A 256 9.88 -18.55 14.38
C PRO A 256 10.00 -19.03 15.83
N ASP A 257 9.16 -18.49 16.74
CA ASP A 257 9.22 -18.83 18.16
C ASP A 257 8.80 -20.29 18.46
N THR A 258 7.82 -20.80 17.70
CA THR A 258 7.30 -22.17 17.89
C THR A 258 7.84 -23.18 16.90
N GLY A 259 8.53 -22.72 15.85
CA GLY A 259 9.02 -23.60 14.78
C GLY A 259 7.91 -24.21 13.91
N LYS A 260 6.69 -23.63 13.90
CA LYS A 260 5.52 -24.22 13.23
C LYS A 260 5.01 -23.36 12.07
N GLY A 261 4.59 -24.03 11.00
CA GLY A 261 3.81 -23.44 9.94
C GLY A 261 2.38 -23.11 10.36
N THR A 262 1.66 -22.37 9.51
CA THR A 262 0.26 -21.96 9.79
C THR A 262 -0.76 -23.04 9.42
N CYS A 263 -0.34 -24.13 8.79
CA CYS A 263 -1.22 -25.17 8.25
C CYS A 263 -2.33 -24.58 7.37
N ARG A 264 -1.93 -23.65 6.52
CA ARG A 264 -2.82 -22.94 5.60
C ARG A 264 -2.09 -22.67 4.30
N ILE A 265 -2.71 -23.05 3.20
CA ILE A 265 -2.23 -22.76 1.86
C ILE A 265 -3.21 -21.81 1.19
N VAL A 266 -2.69 -20.78 0.54
CA VAL A 266 -3.46 -19.80 -0.22
C VAL A 266 -2.93 -19.82 -1.65
N VAL A 267 -3.81 -19.94 -2.63
CA VAL A 267 -3.41 -19.98 -4.04
C VAL A 267 -2.59 -18.74 -4.44
N GLY A 268 -2.93 -17.57 -3.90
CA GLY A 268 -2.17 -16.34 -4.13
C GLY A 268 -0.75 -16.36 -3.55
N THR A 269 -0.53 -17.03 -2.41
CA THR A 269 0.80 -17.25 -1.86
C THR A 269 1.62 -18.13 -2.80
N THR A 270 1.04 -19.25 -3.23
CA THR A 270 1.68 -20.20 -4.14
C THR A 270 1.99 -19.53 -5.49
N SER A 271 1.05 -18.77 -6.06
CA SER A 271 1.25 -18.04 -7.32
C SER A 271 2.41 -17.03 -7.23
N LYS A 272 2.44 -16.20 -6.20
CA LYS A 272 3.53 -15.22 -6.01
C LYS A 272 4.89 -15.90 -5.79
N THR A 273 4.89 -17.07 -5.13
CA THR A 273 6.12 -17.86 -4.99
C THR A 273 6.59 -18.42 -6.33
N ILE A 274 5.66 -18.86 -7.21
CA ILE A 274 6.00 -19.27 -8.58
C ILE A 274 6.68 -18.13 -9.33
N TYR A 275 6.13 -16.90 -9.33
CA TYR A 275 6.76 -15.74 -10.01
C TYR A 275 8.23 -15.59 -9.59
N THR A 276 8.49 -15.67 -8.31
CA THR A 276 9.82 -15.49 -7.75
C THR A 276 10.76 -16.64 -8.11
N LEU A 277 10.27 -17.89 -8.03
CA LEU A 277 11.07 -19.07 -8.38
C LEU A 277 11.42 -19.12 -9.86
N LEU A 278 10.54 -18.63 -10.74
CA LEU A 278 10.86 -18.51 -12.18
C LEU A 278 11.96 -17.47 -12.42
N LEU A 279 11.95 -16.33 -11.71
CA LEU A 279 13.08 -15.38 -11.77
C LEU A 279 14.38 -15.99 -11.24
N MET A 280 14.33 -16.76 -10.14
CA MET A 280 15.48 -17.48 -9.64
C MET A 280 16.01 -18.51 -10.64
N ASN A 281 15.11 -19.21 -11.35
CA ASN A 281 15.48 -20.14 -12.41
C ASN A 281 16.17 -19.42 -13.59
N GLN A 282 15.71 -18.21 -13.96
CA GLN A 282 16.34 -17.41 -15.00
C GLN A 282 17.75 -16.93 -14.62
N LEU A 283 17.94 -16.58 -13.34
CA LEU A 283 19.24 -16.15 -12.81
C LEU A 283 20.22 -17.33 -12.61
N TYR A 284 19.70 -18.50 -12.26
CA TYR A 284 20.49 -19.69 -11.92
C TYR A 284 19.97 -20.92 -12.71
N PRO A 285 20.07 -20.91 -14.06
CA PRO A 285 19.45 -21.94 -14.91
C PRO A 285 20.03 -23.35 -14.70
N ASP A 286 21.24 -23.45 -14.20
CA ASP A 286 21.90 -24.73 -13.86
C ASP A 286 21.39 -25.36 -12.56
N ASN A 287 20.57 -24.63 -11.79
CA ASN A 287 19.98 -25.12 -10.54
C ASN A 287 18.50 -25.52 -10.74
N PRO A 288 18.18 -26.79 -10.94
CA PRO A 288 16.83 -27.23 -11.26
C PRO A 288 15.86 -27.13 -10.10
N VAL A 289 16.31 -26.82 -8.89
CA VAL A 289 15.46 -26.82 -7.68
C VAL A 289 14.34 -25.79 -7.77
N TYR A 290 14.62 -24.64 -8.37
CA TYR A 290 13.66 -23.54 -8.49
C TYR A 290 12.53 -23.88 -9.46
N LEU A 291 12.90 -24.37 -10.66
CA LEU A 291 11.93 -24.78 -11.68
C LEU A 291 11.11 -25.98 -11.21
N ASN A 292 11.74 -27.00 -10.60
CA ASN A 292 11.03 -28.16 -10.07
C ASN A 292 10.03 -27.77 -8.97
N ALA A 293 10.39 -26.86 -8.07
CA ALA A 293 9.48 -26.37 -7.05
C ALA A 293 8.34 -25.54 -7.65
N ALA A 294 8.61 -24.71 -8.68
CA ALA A 294 7.59 -23.94 -9.38
C ALA A 294 6.60 -24.86 -10.13
N LYS A 295 7.09 -25.92 -10.79
CA LYS A 295 6.25 -26.92 -11.47
C LYS A 295 5.35 -27.68 -10.48
N ALA A 296 5.90 -28.18 -9.37
CA ALA A 296 5.09 -28.83 -8.34
C ALA A 296 4.01 -27.89 -7.77
N ALA A 297 4.33 -26.61 -7.65
CA ALA A 297 3.36 -25.60 -7.23
C ALA A 297 2.30 -25.33 -8.31
N GLY A 298 2.68 -25.33 -9.58
CA GLY A 298 1.76 -25.24 -10.72
C GLY A 298 0.77 -26.38 -10.77
N ASP A 299 1.25 -27.62 -10.57
CA ASP A 299 0.41 -28.82 -10.51
C ASP A 299 -0.60 -28.75 -9.37
N TRP A 300 -0.17 -28.23 -8.21
CA TRP A 300 -1.09 -27.97 -7.10
C TRP A 300 -2.12 -26.88 -7.47
N LEU A 301 -1.72 -25.79 -8.14
CA LEU A 301 -2.67 -24.77 -8.59
C LEU A 301 -3.69 -25.34 -9.57
N LEU A 302 -3.29 -26.21 -10.50
CA LEU A 302 -4.20 -26.88 -11.43
C LEU A 302 -5.28 -27.70 -10.69
N SER A 303 -4.92 -28.37 -9.59
CA SER A 303 -5.85 -29.13 -8.75
C SER A 303 -6.87 -28.27 -8.02
N MET A 304 -6.63 -26.97 -7.89
CA MET A 304 -7.52 -26.00 -7.25
C MET A 304 -8.48 -25.30 -8.22
N ILE A 305 -8.39 -25.59 -9.52
CA ILE A 305 -9.26 -25.03 -10.57
C ILE A 305 -10.47 -25.94 -10.78
N LYS A 306 -11.67 -25.39 -10.66
CA LYS A 306 -12.93 -26.08 -10.92
C LYS A 306 -13.20 -26.17 -12.43
N GLU A 307 -14.18 -26.98 -12.81
CA GLU A 307 -14.56 -27.17 -14.22
C GLU A 307 -15.02 -25.88 -14.88
N ASP A 308 -15.69 -25.00 -14.15
CA ASP A 308 -16.16 -23.69 -14.60
C ASP A 308 -15.04 -22.62 -14.69
N GLY A 309 -13.80 -22.95 -14.34
CA GLY A 309 -12.66 -22.04 -14.33
C GLY A 309 -12.50 -21.27 -12.99
N ASN A 310 -13.43 -21.40 -12.07
CA ASN A 310 -13.29 -20.78 -10.75
C ASN A 310 -12.19 -21.48 -9.93
N VAL A 311 -11.54 -20.72 -9.06
CA VAL A 311 -10.40 -21.21 -8.26
C VAL A 311 -10.80 -21.30 -6.80
N ILE A 312 -10.55 -22.44 -6.17
CA ILE A 312 -10.68 -22.60 -4.73
C ILE A 312 -9.51 -21.87 -4.04
N PRO A 313 -9.74 -20.76 -3.31
CA PRO A 313 -8.64 -19.88 -2.91
C PRO A 313 -7.80 -20.39 -1.74
N ILE A 314 -8.36 -21.22 -0.85
CA ILE A 314 -7.72 -21.56 0.42
C ILE A 314 -7.95 -23.02 0.80
N ALA A 315 -6.88 -23.73 1.15
CA ALA A 315 -6.90 -24.97 1.91
C ALA A 315 -6.41 -24.70 3.34
N ARG A 316 -7.11 -25.20 4.34
CA ARG A 316 -6.73 -25.10 5.76
C ARG A 316 -6.71 -26.46 6.40
N CYS A 317 -5.73 -26.67 7.26
CA CYS A 317 -5.67 -27.85 8.09
C CYS A 317 -5.99 -27.48 9.55
N LYS A 318 -6.76 -28.34 10.18
CA LYS A 318 -7.01 -28.31 11.61
C LYS A 318 -6.96 -29.76 12.12
N ASP A 319 -6.16 -29.98 13.14
CA ASP A 319 -5.98 -31.31 13.77
C ASP A 319 -5.61 -32.43 12.76
N GLY A 320 -4.85 -32.05 11.71
CA GLY A 320 -4.43 -33.00 10.64
C GLY A 320 -5.43 -33.12 9.48
N GLU A 321 -6.64 -32.60 9.60
CA GLU A 321 -7.67 -32.68 8.57
C GLU A 321 -7.69 -31.41 7.71
N TRP A 322 -7.68 -31.57 6.39
CA TRP A 322 -7.75 -30.48 5.42
C TRP A 322 -9.18 -30.14 5.00
N THR A 323 -9.49 -28.88 4.98
CA THR A 323 -10.76 -28.33 4.50
C THR A 323 -10.51 -27.26 3.45
N LEU A 324 -11.34 -27.24 2.41
CA LEU A 324 -11.30 -26.23 1.37
C LEU A 324 -12.28 -25.11 1.68
N LYS A 325 -11.84 -23.86 1.53
CA LYS A 325 -12.70 -22.69 1.62
C LYS A 325 -13.01 -22.21 0.21
N ASP A 326 -14.14 -22.67 -0.32
CA ASP A 326 -14.63 -22.32 -1.65
C ASP A 326 -15.43 -21.02 -1.61
N LYS A 327 -14.72 -19.91 -1.76
CA LYS A 327 -15.30 -18.58 -1.82
C LYS A 327 -14.62 -17.81 -2.95
N GLN A 328 -15.37 -17.40 -3.98
CA GLN A 328 -14.82 -16.77 -5.17
C GLN A 328 -13.99 -15.53 -4.83
N SER A 329 -12.83 -15.38 -5.47
CA SER A 329 -11.99 -14.20 -5.37
C SER A 329 -11.24 -13.94 -6.66
N PHE A 330 -11.64 -12.95 -7.41
CA PHE A 330 -10.98 -12.63 -8.69
C PHE A 330 -9.56 -12.11 -8.52
N LEU A 331 -9.24 -11.53 -7.35
CA LEU A 331 -7.85 -11.25 -7.00
C LEU A 331 -6.99 -12.53 -7.01
N TYR A 332 -7.45 -13.60 -6.35
CA TYR A 332 -6.70 -14.87 -6.33
C TYR A 332 -6.77 -15.60 -7.67
N THR A 333 -7.92 -15.59 -8.31
CA THR A 333 -8.11 -16.20 -9.65
C THR A 333 -7.17 -15.59 -10.68
N GLY A 334 -7.02 -14.24 -10.69
CA GLY A 334 -6.04 -13.55 -11.52
C GLY A 334 -4.59 -13.95 -11.22
N GLN A 335 -4.23 -14.09 -9.94
CA GLN A 335 -2.89 -14.54 -9.56
C GLN A 335 -2.57 -15.95 -10.07
N VAL A 336 -3.54 -16.86 -10.03
CA VAL A 336 -3.36 -18.23 -10.56
C VAL A 336 -3.22 -18.20 -12.08
N LEU A 337 -4.08 -17.46 -12.79
CA LEU A 337 -3.97 -17.29 -14.25
C LEU A 337 -2.58 -16.79 -14.66
N SER A 338 -2.09 -15.74 -14.01
CA SER A 338 -0.76 -15.18 -14.26
C SER A 338 0.35 -16.21 -13.99
N ALA A 339 0.29 -16.95 -12.86
CA ALA A 339 1.28 -17.99 -12.53
C ALA A 339 1.35 -19.11 -13.57
N LEU A 340 0.20 -19.60 -14.02
CA LEU A 340 0.13 -20.65 -15.03
C LEU A 340 0.63 -20.17 -16.40
N SER A 341 0.31 -18.93 -16.78
CA SER A 341 0.81 -18.33 -18.03
C SER A 341 2.34 -18.21 -18.03
N ARG A 342 2.94 -17.80 -16.92
CA ARG A 342 4.39 -17.70 -16.75
C ARG A 342 5.06 -19.07 -16.72
N LEU A 343 4.45 -20.05 -16.04
CA LEU A 343 4.94 -21.43 -16.06
C LEU A 343 4.94 -22.00 -17.48
N TYR A 344 3.87 -21.79 -18.24
CA TYR A 344 3.83 -22.20 -19.63
C TYR A 344 4.94 -21.54 -20.47
N ALA A 345 5.19 -20.24 -20.26
CA ALA A 345 6.27 -19.54 -20.94
C ALA A 345 7.67 -20.14 -20.70
N ASP A 346 7.92 -20.64 -19.47
CA ASP A 346 9.23 -21.19 -19.08
C ASP A 346 9.35 -22.71 -19.34
N THR A 347 8.23 -23.44 -19.55
CA THR A 347 8.24 -24.92 -19.60
C THR A 347 7.67 -25.52 -20.88
N ASP A 348 6.87 -24.78 -21.65
CA ASP A 348 6.06 -25.25 -22.80
C ASP A 348 5.06 -26.38 -22.43
N GLU A 349 4.78 -26.59 -21.14
CA GLU A 349 3.84 -27.62 -20.67
C GLU A 349 2.38 -27.18 -20.90
N THR A 350 1.71 -27.81 -21.84
CA THR A 350 0.36 -27.43 -22.30
C THR A 350 -0.70 -27.49 -21.20
N SER A 351 -0.54 -28.33 -20.18
CA SER A 351 -1.44 -28.39 -19.01
C SER A 351 -1.60 -27.04 -18.30
N TYR A 352 -0.52 -26.26 -18.18
CA TYR A 352 -0.57 -24.91 -17.62
C TYR A 352 -1.33 -23.94 -18.51
N LEU A 353 -1.11 -23.99 -19.82
CA LEU A 353 -1.86 -23.17 -20.78
C LEU A 353 -3.35 -23.51 -20.77
N ASP A 354 -3.71 -24.79 -20.71
CA ASP A 354 -5.10 -25.22 -20.68
C ASP A 354 -5.81 -24.78 -19.37
N GLY A 355 -5.12 -24.87 -18.25
CA GLY A 355 -5.58 -24.31 -16.97
C GLY A 355 -5.78 -22.79 -17.04
N ALA A 356 -4.81 -22.08 -17.62
CA ALA A 356 -4.86 -20.63 -17.83
C ALA A 356 -6.04 -20.22 -18.72
N ARG A 357 -6.25 -20.90 -19.86
CA ARG A 357 -7.38 -20.65 -20.77
C ARG A 357 -8.73 -20.85 -20.11
N ARG A 358 -8.87 -21.87 -19.24
CA ARG A 358 -10.10 -22.15 -18.50
C ARG A 358 -10.44 -21.01 -17.55
N ILE A 359 -9.46 -20.54 -16.79
CA ILE A 359 -9.63 -19.37 -15.91
C ILE A 359 -9.95 -18.12 -16.74
N ALA A 360 -9.23 -17.88 -17.84
CA ALA A 360 -9.46 -16.73 -18.70
C ALA A 360 -10.88 -16.69 -19.27
N ALA A 361 -11.44 -17.85 -19.65
CA ALA A 361 -12.82 -17.93 -20.12
C ALA A 361 -13.83 -17.45 -19.06
N LEU A 362 -13.64 -17.83 -17.78
CA LEU A 362 -14.44 -17.33 -16.66
C LEU A 362 -14.28 -15.80 -16.51
N LEU A 363 -13.04 -15.31 -16.43
CA LEU A 363 -12.80 -13.89 -16.19
C LEU A 363 -13.33 -13.00 -17.31
N LEU A 364 -13.24 -13.44 -18.57
CA LEU A 364 -13.82 -12.74 -19.71
C LEU A 364 -15.34 -12.68 -19.62
N LYS A 365 -15.98 -13.79 -19.25
CA LYS A 365 -17.42 -13.84 -19.02
C LYS A 365 -17.84 -12.86 -17.91
N GLU A 366 -17.13 -12.86 -16.78
CA GLU A 366 -17.44 -11.99 -15.66
C GLU A 366 -17.30 -10.49 -16.02
N VAL A 367 -16.25 -10.14 -16.81
CA VAL A 367 -16.10 -8.77 -17.32
C VAL A 367 -17.19 -8.40 -18.31
N ASP A 368 -17.65 -9.35 -19.15
CA ASP A 368 -18.74 -9.10 -20.09
C ASP A 368 -20.08 -8.89 -19.36
N GLU A 369 -20.35 -9.65 -18.29
CA GLU A 369 -21.59 -9.59 -17.52
C GLU A 369 -21.63 -8.44 -16.50
N GLN A 370 -20.52 -8.14 -15.82
CA GLN A 370 -20.45 -7.14 -14.75
C GLN A 370 -19.89 -5.78 -15.21
N GLY A 371 -19.22 -5.74 -16.35
CA GLY A 371 -18.40 -4.63 -16.79
C GLY A 371 -16.93 -4.73 -16.32
N PRO A 372 -16.09 -3.73 -16.65
CA PRO A 372 -14.64 -3.74 -16.40
C PRO A 372 -14.22 -3.76 -14.92
N LEU A 373 -15.11 -3.39 -14.02
CA LEU A 373 -14.91 -3.53 -12.58
C LEU A 373 -15.66 -4.76 -12.08
N VAL A 374 -14.91 -5.76 -11.64
CA VAL A 374 -15.48 -7.03 -11.18
C VAL A 374 -15.65 -7.05 -9.66
N ALA A 375 -16.77 -7.63 -9.22
CA ALA A 375 -17.09 -7.94 -7.83
C ALA A 375 -16.94 -9.44 -7.58
N ASP A 376 -16.54 -9.81 -6.37
CA ASP A 376 -16.44 -11.21 -5.93
C ASP A 376 -17.05 -11.37 -4.51
N ASP A 377 -17.03 -12.59 -3.98
CA ASP A 377 -17.57 -12.87 -2.64
C ASP A 377 -16.87 -12.13 -1.50
N TYR A 378 -15.71 -11.55 -1.74
CA TYR A 378 -14.93 -10.82 -0.74
C TYR A 378 -15.06 -9.31 -0.88
N ARG A 379 -15.36 -8.81 -2.10
CA ARG A 379 -15.32 -7.38 -2.41
C ARG A 379 -16.40 -6.99 -3.41
N PRO A 380 -17.02 -5.81 -3.22
CA PRO A 380 -17.76 -5.18 -4.30
C PRO A 380 -16.84 -4.90 -5.50
N ALA A 381 -17.42 -4.52 -6.63
CA ALA A 381 -16.66 -4.12 -7.82
C ALA A 381 -15.58 -3.07 -7.47
N ASN A 382 -14.33 -3.36 -7.82
CA ASN A 382 -13.20 -2.55 -7.37
C ASN A 382 -11.98 -2.60 -8.30
N SER A 383 -11.17 -1.54 -8.26
CA SER A 383 -9.95 -1.40 -9.06
C SER A 383 -8.88 -2.46 -8.75
N ILE A 384 -8.79 -2.93 -7.51
CA ILE A 384 -7.74 -3.89 -7.12
C ILE A 384 -8.00 -5.27 -7.74
N SER A 385 -9.23 -5.81 -7.61
CA SER A 385 -9.57 -7.11 -8.23
C SER A 385 -9.47 -7.03 -9.75
N SER A 386 -9.96 -5.95 -10.36
CA SER A 386 -9.95 -5.75 -11.81
C SER A 386 -8.53 -5.58 -12.36
N SER A 387 -7.63 -4.93 -11.64
CA SER A 387 -6.22 -4.84 -12.05
C SER A 387 -5.51 -6.21 -12.01
N TRP A 388 -5.88 -7.12 -11.10
CA TRP A 388 -5.40 -8.50 -11.12
C TRP A 388 -5.90 -9.28 -12.34
N VAL A 389 -7.17 -9.08 -12.73
CA VAL A 389 -7.70 -9.63 -14.00
C VAL A 389 -6.92 -9.09 -15.18
N MET A 390 -6.70 -7.78 -15.24
CA MET A 390 -5.93 -7.12 -16.30
C MET A 390 -4.51 -7.68 -16.40
N MET A 391 -3.76 -7.73 -15.30
CA MET A 391 -2.39 -8.24 -15.26
C MET A 391 -2.31 -9.69 -15.76
N SER A 392 -3.23 -10.53 -15.30
CA SER A 392 -3.25 -11.93 -15.67
C SER A 392 -3.57 -12.16 -17.16
N LEU A 393 -4.43 -11.33 -17.74
CA LEU A 393 -4.71 -11.36 -19.19
C LEU A 393 -3.53 -10.81 -20.01
N ILE A 394 -2.75 -9.85 -19.47
CA ILE A 394 -1.50 -9.41 -20.10
C ILE A 394 -0.51 -10.57 -20.17
N ASP A 395 -0.29 -11.28 -19.06
CA ASP A 395 0.62 -12.43 -19.03
C ASP A 395 0.17 -13.55 -19.99
N LEU A 396 -1.13 -13.85 -20.02
CA LEU A 396 -1.66 -14.84 -20.98
C LEU A 396 -1.51 -14.37 -22.44
N ALA A 397 -1.74 -13.09 -22.72
CA ALA A 397 -1.64 -12.53 -24.07
C ALA A 397 -0.20 -12.58 -24.63
N LYS A 398 0.82 -12.67 -23.78
CA LYS A 398 2.22 -12.84 -24.19
C LYS A 398 2.48 -14.23 -24.77
N VAL A 399 1.74 -15.25 -24.32
CA VAL A 399 1.98 -16.66 -24.67
C VAL A 399 0.86 -17.29 -25.50
N ASP A 400 -0.35 -16.73 -25.46
CA ASP A 400 -1.54 -17.16 -26.22
C ASP A 400 -2.30 -15.91 -26.71
N PRO A 401 -1.76 -15.17 -27.69
CA PRO A 401 -2.34 -13.89 -28.09
C PRO A 401 -3.71 -14.05 -28.74
N LYS A 402 -4.75 -13.44 -28.13
CA LYS A 402 -6.12 -13.42 -28.69
C LYS A 402 -6.71 -12.01 -28.68
N PRO A 403 -7.45 -11.60 -29.71
CA PRO A 403 -8.06 -10.27 -29.78
C PRO A 403 -8.98 -9.95 -28.61
N VAL A 404 -9.67 -10.95 -28.05
CA VAL A 404 -10.57 -10.77 -26.91
C VAL A 404 -9.82 -10.36 -25.65
N TYR A 405 -8.67 -10.96 -25.35
CA TYR A 405 -7.84 -10.56 -24.19
C TYR A 405 -7.44 -9.10 -24.29
N ARG A 406 -6.94 -8.70 -25.44
CA ARG A 406 -6.54 -7.32 -25.73
C ARG A 406 -7.68 -6.31 -25.54
N ARG A 407 -8.88 -6.59 -26.04
CA ARG A 407 -10.05 -5.72 -25.87
C ARG A 407 -10.40 -5.55 -24.39
N THR A 408 -10.45 -6.65 -23.65
CA THR A 408 -10.77 -6.66 -22.22
C THR A 408 -9.72 -5.92 -21.40
N ILE A 409 -8.44 -6.10 -21.72
CA ILE A 409 -7.33 -5.36 -21.06
C ILE A 409 -7.53 -3.85 -21.27
N ILE A 410 -7.80 -3.40 -22.51
CA ILE A 410 -8.03 -1.98 -22.82
C ILE A 410 -9.24 -1.43 -22.05
N GLN A 411 -10.34 -2.16 -21.98
CA GLN A 411 -11.53 -1.76 -21.24
C GLN A 411 -11.23 -1.54 -19.75
N ILE A 412 -10.55 -2.51 -19.13
CA ILE A 412 -10.16 -2.38 -17.70
C ILE A 412 -9.18 -1.23 -17.52
N ALA A 413 -8.16 -1.11 -18.37
CA ALA A 413 -7.16 -0.04 -18.26
C ALA A 413 -7.79 1.35 -18.35
N ASN A 414 -8.70 1.58 -19.30
CA ASN A 414 -9.42 2.85 -19.43
C ASN A 414 -10.30 3.14 -18.19
N THR A 415 -11.00 2.12 -17.69
CA THR A 415 -11.79 2.28 -16.46
C THR A 415 -10.92 2.60 -15.24
N LEU A 416 -9.72 2.02 -15.14
CA LEU A 416 -8.77 2.40 -14.10
C LEU A 416 -8.33 3.86 -14.22
N LEU A 417 -8.07 4.38 -15.45
CA LEU A 417 -7.78 5.80 -15.65
C LEU A 417 -8.89 6.71 -15.14
N GLU A 418 -10.15 6.37 -15.44
CA GLU A 418 -11.32 7.14 -14.99
C GLU A 418 -11.49 7.14 -13.46
N ARG A 419 -10.99 6.11 -12.79
CA ARG A 419 -11.05 5.98 -11.34
C ARG A 419 -9.87 6.60 -10.61
N GLN A 420 -8.88 7.11 -11.32
CA GLN A 420 -7.80 7.85 -10.67
C GLN A 420 -8.26 9.25 -10.27
N ILE A 421 -8.02 9.64 -9.03
CA ILE A 421 -8.34 10.98 -8.55
C ILE A 421 -7.31 11.96 -9.13
N VAL A 422 -7.82 12.91 -9.92
CA VAL A 422 -7.03 14.00 -10.49
C VAL A 422 -7.58 15.31 -9.92
N SER A 423 -6.93 15.83 -8.88
CA SER A 423 -7.32 17.07 -8.19
C SER A 423 -6.08 17.86 -7.81
N GLN A 424 -6.00 19.10 -8.26
CA GLN A 424 -4.92 20.01 -7.86
C GLN A 424 -5.16 20.67 -6.50
N SER A 425 -6.41 20.69 -6.04
CA SER A 425 -6.80 21.26 -4.76
C SER A 425 -6.72 20.27 -3.59
N ASP A 426 -6.62 18.96 -3.86
CA ASP A 426 -6.43 17.92 -2.86
C ASP A 426 -5.22 17.05 -3.19
N LEU A 427 -4.03 17.53 -2.82
CA LEU A 427 -2.76 16.83 -3.04
C LEU A 427 -2.69 15.48 -2.33
N PHE A 428 -3.42 15.31 -1.21
CA PHE A 428 -3.37 14.08 -0.44
C PHE A 428 -4.15 12.93 -1.07
N SER A 429 -5.12 13.23 -1.93
CA SER A 429 -5.85 12.23 -2.73
C SER A 429 -5.38 12.16 -4.18
N HIS A 430 -4.76 13.24 -4.70
CA HIS A 430 -4.31 13.30 -6.10
C HIS A 430 -3.38 12.15 -6.45
N GLY A 431 -3.74 11.36 -7.45
CA GLY A 431 -2.95 10.23 -7.96
C GLY A 431 -3.32 8.86 -7.38
N ARG A 432 -4.12 8.78 -6.30
CA ARG A 432 -4.67 7.50 -5.84
C ARG A 432 -5.91 7.08 -6.62
N TYR A 433 -6.24 5.81 -6.56
CA TYR A 433 -7.49 5.31 -7.13
C TYR A 433 -8.62 5.43 -6.12
N LEU A 434 -9.83 5.74 -6.61
CA LEU A 434 -11.00 6.12 -5.82
C LEU A 434 -11.34 5.11 -4.72
N ASP A 435 -11.29 3.84 -5.03
CA ASP A 435 -11.63 2.70 -4.16
C ASP A 435 -10.39 2.00 -3.56
N ALA A 436 -9.17 2.48 -3.85
CA ALA A 436 -7.94 1.99 -3.26
C ALA A 436 -7.43 2.97 -2.19
N MET A 437 -7.71 2.65 -0.92
CA MET A 437 -7.40 3.53 0.22
C MET A 437 -6.00 3.27 0.82
N THR A 438 -5.28 2.27 0.34
CA THR A 438 -4.00 1.84 0.90
C THR A 438 -2.84 2.00 -0.07
N THR A 439 -1.65 2.19 0.46
CA THR A 439 -0.42 2.23 -0.35
C THR A 439 -0.15 0.90 -1.06
N SER A 440 -0.51 -0.25 -0.45
CA SER A 440 -0.37 -1.54 -1.12
C SER A 440 -1.29 -1.68 -2.34
N GLY A 441 -2.54 -1.20 -2.26
CA GLY A 441 -3.47 -1.23 -3.38
C GLY A 441 -3.06 -0.31 -4.53
N ASN A 442 -2.68 0.92 -4.20
CA ASN A 442 -2.21 1.89 -5.20
C ASN A 442 -0.86 1.49 -5.80
N GLY A 443 0.07 0.99 -4.98
CA GLY A 443 1.35 0.47 -5.45
C GLY A 443 1.17 -0.68 -6.43
N TRP A 444 0.28 -1.63 -6.11
CA TRP A 444 -0.07 -2.73 -7.01
C TRP A 444 -0.67 -2.22 -8.34
N ILE A 445 -1.66 -1.33 -8.31
CA ILE A 445 -2.25 -0.80 -9.54
C ILE A 445 -1.20 -0.05 -10.37
N ASN A 446 -0.29 0.69 -9.71
CA ASN A 446 0.80 1.39 -10.38
C ASN A 446 1.79 0.43 -11.08
N GLU A 447 2.11 -0.70 -10.44
CA GLU A 447 2.92 -1.78 -11.02
C GLU A 447 2.23 -2.35 -12.28
N VAL A 448 0.94 -2.67 -12.19
CA VAL A 448 0.15 -3.19 -13.33
C VAL A 448 0.03 -2.17 -14.47
N MET A 449 -0.11 -0.88 -14.15
CA MET A 449 -0.13 0.18 -15.17
C MET A 449 1.22 0.31 -15.87
N GLY A 450 2.34 0.00 -15.21
CA GLY A 450 3.65 -0.09 -15.83
C GLY A 450 3.72 -1.23 -16.85
N ASP A 451 3.32 -2.43 -16.45
CA ASP A 451 3.28 -3.60 -17.35
C ASP A 451 2.32 -3.35 -18.53
N TRP A 452 1.20 -2.68 -18.27
CA TRP A 452 0.27 -2.29 -19.34
C TRP A 452 0.87 -1.26 -20.30
N TYR A 453 1.53 -0.21 -19.78
CA TYR A 453 2.15 0.79 -20.64
C TYR A 453 3.20 0.15 -21.57
N GLU A 454 4.06 -0.70 -21.02
CA GLU A 454 5.06 -1.43 -21.81
C GLU A 454 4.40 -2.31 -22.87
N PHE A 455 3.36 -3.09 -22.51
CA PHE A 455 2.61 -3.91 -23.46
C PHE A 455 1.91 -3.10 -24.54
N CYS A 456 1.27 -1.99 -24.16
CA CYS A 456 0.62 -1.06 -25.06
C CYS A 456 1.62 -0.49 -26.08
N SER A 457 2.77 -0.03 -25.62
CA SER A 457 3.83 0.56 -26.45
C SER A 457 4.44 -0.46 -27.42
N MET A 458 4.77 -1.65 -26.93
CA MET A 458 5.31 -2.74 -27.74
C MET A 458 4.35 -3.16 -28.86
N GLN A 459 3.07 -3.27 -28.56
CA GLN A 459 2.04 -3.69 -29.49
C GLN A 459 1.52 -2.54 -30.36
N LYS A 460 1.96 -1.31 -30.13
CA LYS A 460 1.50 -0.08 -30.82
C LYS A 460 -0.03 0.02 -30.86
N LEU A 461 -0.67 -0.21 -29.70
CA LEU A 461 -2.12 -0.43 -29.65
C LEU A 461 -2.94 0.84 -29.81
N THR A 462 -2.56 1.90 -29.10
CA THR A 462 -3.30 3.18 -28.99
C THR A 462 -2.36 4.23 -28.44
N ASP A 463 -2.87 5.42 -28.14
CA ASP A 463 -2.11 6.38 -27.36
C ASP A 463 -1.91 5.86 -25.94
N CYS A 464 -0.67 5.48 -25.60
CA CYS A 464 -0.31 4.92 -24.31
C CYS A 464 0.07 6.01 -23.27
N GLN A 465 0.21 7.28 -23.67
CA GLN A 465 0.65 8.37 -22.79
C GLN A 465 -0.25 8.60 -21.58
N PRO A 466 -1.60 8.49 -21.65
CA PRO A 466 -2.44 8.65 -20.47
C PRO A 466 -2.10 7.69 -19.31
N TYR A 467 -1.63 6.48 -19.62
CA TYR A 467 -1.23 5.48 -18.62
C TYR A 467 0.08 5.86 -17.94
N ARG A 468 1.06 6.37 -18.71
CA ARG A 468 2.30 6.93 -18.16
C ARG A 468 2.02 8.10 -17.21
N GLU A 469 1.14 9.02 -17.58
CA GLU A 469 0.75 10.14 -16.72
C GLU A 469 0.01 9.65 -15.45
N ALA A 470 -0.80 8.60 -15.56
CA ALA A 470 -1.42 7.98 -14.39
C ALA A 470 -0.37 7.38 -13.45
N MET A 471 0.65 6.71 -13.97
CA MET A 471 1.78 6.19 -13.19
C MET A 471 2.55 7.29 -12.48
N ARG A 472 2.84 8.43 -13.14
CA ARG A 472 3.49 9.59 -12.54
C ARG A 472 2.71 10.11 -11.33
N ARG A 473 1.39 10.29 -11.48
CA ARG A 473 0.52 10.76 -10.41
C ARG A 473 0.46 9.77 -9.24
N THR A 474 0.35 8.47 -9.52
CA THR A 474 0.33 7.45 -8.46
C THR A 474 1.69 7.35 -7.77
N SER A 475 2.80 7.42 -8.51
CA SER A 475 4.16 7.43 -7.94
C SER A 475 4.36 8.63 -7.00
N ARG A 476 3.93 9.83 -7.40
CA ARG A 476 3.90 11.01 -6.54
C ARG A 476 3.10 10.75 -5.25
N TRP A 477 1.91 10.16 -5.39
CA TRP A 477 1.08 9.83 -4.24
C TRP A 477 1.75 8.80 -3.31
N LEU A 478 2.46 7.82 -3.85
CA LEU A 478 3.21 6.84 -3.07
C LEU A 478 4.37 7.48 -2.30
N VAL A 479 5.15 8.35 -2.95
CA VAL A 479 6.27 9.06 -2.31
C VAL A 479 5.79 9.88 -1.11
N GLN A 480 4.68 10.62 -1.23
CA GLN A 480 4.16 11.40 -0.10
C GLN A 480 3.65 10.54 1.07
N ASN A 481 3.45 9.23 0.88
CA ASN A 481 3.03 8.30 1.91
C ASN A 481 4.19 7.50 2.50
N ALA A 482 5.43 7.94 2.35
CA ALA A 482 6.59 7.31 2.94
C ALA A 482 6.99 7.97 4.26
N TYR A 483 7.54 7.19 5.20
CA TYR A 483 8.22 7.74 6.37
C TYR A 483 9.55 8.36 5.97
N THR A 484 9.77 9.59 6.39
CA THR A 484 11.00 10.37 6.23
C THR A 484 11.48 10.85 7.61
N PRO A 485 12.72 11.35 7.75
CA PRO A 485 13.16 11.93 9.03
C PRO A 485 12.25 13.07 9.52
N GLN A 486 11.67 13.84 8.60
CA GLN A 486 10.85 15.00 8.93
C GLN A 486 9.47 14.63 9.49
N ASN A 487 8.88 13.52 9.03
CA ASN A 487 7.52 13.12 9.42
C ASN A 487 7.45 11.94 10.40
N SER A 488 8.57 11.55 10.99
CA SER A 488 8.66 10.38 11.87
C SER A 488 9.17 10.68 13.29
N TYR A 489 9.23 11.96 13.67
CA TYR A 489 9.76 12.37 14.97
C TYR A 489 8.94 11.89 16.18
N ASP A 490 7.67 11.52 15.98
CA ASP A 490 6.70 11.11 17.00
C ASP A 490 6.51 9.59 17.11
N ILE A 491 7.22 8.81 16.31
CA ILE A 491 7.14 7.33 16.34
C ILE A 491 8.28 6.73 17.15
N ALA A 492 8.09 5.50 17.63
CA ALA A 492 9.01 4.87 18.57
C ALA A 492 10.43 4.67 18.02
N ASN A 493 10.57 4.39 16.72
CA ASN A 493 11.86 4.18 16.08
C ASN A 493 11.89 4.78 14.66
N PRO A 494 12.17 6.09 14.53
CA PRO A 494 12.21 6.78 13.24
C PRO A 494 13.17 6.14 12.23
N ALA A 495 14.36 5.72 12.67
CA ALA A 495 15.37 5.12 11.81
C ALA A 495 14.90 3.79 11.20
N ARG A 496 14.15 2.99 11.97
CA ARG A 496 13.59 1.72 11.48
C ARG A 496 12.43 1.93 10.50
N ALA A 497 11.62 2.95 10.71
CA ALA A 497 10.47 3.25 9.85
C ALA A 497 10.84 3.93 8.52
N HIS A 498 11.96 4.66 8.49
CA HIS A 498 12.40 5.46 7.34
C HIS A 498 12.38 4.66 6.03
N GLY A 499 11.74 5.20 4.99
CA GLY A 499 11.54 4.57 3.69
C GLY A 499 10.34 3.62 3.60
N GLY A 500 9.70 3.30 4.73
CA GLY A 500 8.50 2.47 4.78
C GLY A 500 7.26 3.21 4.25
N MET A 501 6.42 2.52 3.47
CA MET A 501 5.16 3.06 2.95
C MET A 501 4.05 2.97 4.01
N ILE A 502 3.55 4.10 4.48
CA ILE A 502 2.44 4.20 5.44
C ILE A 502 1.20 3.56 4.82
N THR A 503 0.58 2.60 5.49
CA THR A 503 -0.53 1.82 4.92
C THR A 503 -1.72 2.71 4.53
N ASN A 504 -2.15 3.59 5.43
CA ASN A 504 -3.17 4.62 5.18
C ASN A 504 -3.03 5.75 6.20
N PHE A 505 -3.82 6.83 6.07
CA PHE A 505 -3.65 8.05 6.86
C PHE A 505 -4.00 7.93 8.35
N ASN A 506 -4.65 6.86 8.76
CA ASN A 506 -5.06 6.64 10.16
C ASN A 506 -4.37 5.44 10.82
N THR A 507 -3.26 4.97 10.26
CA THR A 507 -2.47 3.88 10.84
C THR A 507 -0.97 4.22 10.79
N TRP A 508 -0.23 3.67 11.75
CA TRP A 508 1.24 3.75 11.82
C TRP A 508 1.91 2.49 11.26
N THR A 509 1.14 1.67 10.53
CA THR A 509 1.66 0.41 10.02
C THR A 509 2.26 0.58 8.64
N VAL A 510 3.37 -0.11 8.42
CA VAL A 510 3.97 -0.32 7.12
C VAL A 510 3.82 -1.79 6.76
N ARG A 511 3.29 -2.07 5.58
CA ARG A 511 3.18 -3.44 5.05
C ARG A 511 4.30 -3.70 4.06
N THR A 512 4.90 -4.87 4.15
CA THR A 512 6.00 -5.27 3.25
C THR A 512 5.56 -5.28 1.79
N ASP A 513 4.37 -5.77 1.47
CA ASP A 513 3.84 -5.74 0.11
C ASP A 513 3.59 -4.33 -0.42
N ALA A 514 3.22 -3.38 0.46
CA ALA A 514 3.07 -1.99 0.07
C ALA A 514 4.40 -1.38 -0.41
N VAL A 515 5.48 -1.67 0.31
CA VAL A 515 6.83 -1.23 -0.07
C VAL A 515 7.27 -1.90 -1.38
N CYS A 516 7.07 -3.20 -1.51
CA CYS A 516 7.45 -3.95 -2.71
C CYS A 516 6.69 -3.47 -3.95
N HIS A 517 5.36 -3.33 -3.88
CA HIS A 517 4.57 -2.85 -5.00
C HIS A 517 4.88 -1.40 -5.38
N ALA A 518 5.13 -0.54 -4.37
CA ALA A 518 5.58 0.83 -4.63
C ALA A 518 6.94 0.83 -5.35
N LEU A 519 7.92 0.06 -4.87
CA LEU A 519 9.23 -0.10 -5.51
C LEU A 519 9.10 -0.58 -6.95
N ASN A 520 8.32 -1.64 -7.20
CA ASN A 520 8.13 -2.17 -8.55
C ASN A 520 7.52 -1.12 -9.51
N GLY A 521 6.55 -0.33 -9.04
CA GLY A 521 5.97 0.76 -9.82
C GLY A 521 6.95 1.90 -10.10
N LEU A 522 7.77 2.28 -9.11
CA LEU A 522 8.82 3.30 -9.26
C LEU A 522 9.93 2.85 -10.22
N ILE A 523 10.35 1.58 -10.15
CA ILE A 523 11.32 0.97 -11.09
C ILE A 523 10.77 1.02 -12.52
N SER A 524 9.51 0.62 -12.72
CA SER A 524 8.87 0.67 -14.03
C SER A 524 8.81 2.09 -14.58
N LEU A 525 8.46 3.07 -13.73
CA LEU A 525 8.41 4.47 -14.14
C LEU A 525 9.79 5.00 -14.56
N LEU A 526 10.87 4.70 -13.81
CA LEU A 526 12.23 5.10 -14.21
C LEU A 526 12.63 4.52 -15.57
N ARG A 527 12.29 3.26 -15.83
CA ARG A 527 12.58 2.62 -17.11
C ARG A 527 11.83 3.28 -18.27
N ILE A 528 10.56 3.57 -18.06
CA ILE A 528 9.71 4.26 -19.04
C ILE A 528 10.23 5.66 -19.34
N GLU A 529 10.61 6.42 -18.31
CA GLU A 529 11.19 7.76 -18.45
C GLU A 529 12.53 7.75 -19.21
N ALA A 530 13.29 6.68 -19.11
CA ALA A 530 14.52 6.49 -19.88
C ALA A 530 14.30 6.16 -21.37
N GLY A 531 13.04 6.08 -21.82
CA GLY A 531 12.73 5.64 -23.20
C GLY A 531 13.00 4.15 -23.44
N ASN A 532 13.16 3.37 -22.38
CA ASN A 532 13.38 1.94 -22.44
C ASN A 532 12.07 1.16 -22.30
N ASP A 533 11.15 1.44 -23.20
CA ASP A 533 9.76 0.97 -23.20
C ASP A 533 9.57 -0.43 -23.85
N ALA A 534 10.66 -1.05 -24.26
CA ALA A 534 10.54 -2.20 -25.14
C ALA A 534 10.29 -3.55 -24.45
N ARG A 535 10.19 -3.63 -23.09
CA ARG A 535 10.21 -4.95 -22.45
C ARG A 535 9.22 -5.15 -21.31
N LEU A 536 8.28 -6.02 -21.57
CA LEU A 536 7.48 -6.75 -20.59
C LEU A 536 8.24 -7.95 -20.04
N ILE A 537 9.44 -7.75 -19.57
CA ILE A 537 10.17 -8.80 -18.90
C ILE A 537 10.35 -8.45 -17.43
N GLU A 538 10.35 -9.49 -16.64
CA GLU A 538 10.55 -9.42 -15.20
C GLU A 538 11.89 -8.78 -14.85
N LEU A 539 12.92 -9.10 -15.65
CA LEU A 539 14.27 -8.59 -15.47
C LEU A 539 14.55 -7.45 -16.47
N PRO A 540 14.85 -6.22 -16.00
CA PRO A 540 15.23 -5.11 -16.86
C PRO A 540 16.51 -5.41 -17.64
N ALA A 541 16.60 -4.92 -18.88
CA ALA A 541 17.75 -5.15 -19.73
C ALA A 541 18.96 -4.25 -19.39
N GLN A 542 18.71 -3.04 -18.87
CA GLN A 542 19.76 -2.07 -18.56
C GLN A 542 19.85 -1.81 -17.06
N PRO A 543 21.05 -1.85 -16.47
CA PRO A 543 21.27 -1.39 -15.12
C PRO A 543 20.89 0.08 -14.93
N LEU A 544 20.37 0.42 -13.77
CA LEU A 544 19.94 1.78 -13.44
C LEU A 544 21.07 2.82 -13.60
N ARG A 545 22.31 2.46 -13.27
CA ARG A 545 23.50 3.32 -13.46
C ARG A 545 23.72 3.77 -14.90
N GLU A 546 23.24 2.99 -15.89
CA GLU A 546 23.32 3.33 -17.31
C GLU A 546 22.14 4.18 -17.77
N ILE A 547 21.01 4.05 -17.09
CA ILE A 547 19.76 4.77 -17.38
C ILE A 547 19.74 6.18 -16.76
N LEU A 548 20.24 6.32 -15.52
CA LEU A 548 20.20 7.58 -14.76
C LEU A 548 20.84 8.79 -15.48
N PRO A 549 21.98 8.65 -16.17
CA PRO A 549 22.55 9.77 -16.92
C PRO A 549 21.63 10.26 -18.05
N LEU A 550 20.91 9.34 -18.71
CA LEU A 550 19.98 9.68 -19.80
C LEU A 550 18.75 10.43 -19.27
N LEU A 551 18.28 10.07 -18.08
CA LEU A 551 17.15 10.73 -17.43
C LEU A 551 17.49 12.16 -16.98
N ARG A 552 18.73 12.38 -16.54
CA ARG A 552 19.20 13.70 -16.09
C ARG A 552 19.44 14.68 -17.25
N ALA A 553 19.88 14.19 -18.40
CA ALA A 553 20.16 15.01 -19.57
C ALA A 553 18.89 15.55 -20.27
N GLY A 554 17.71 15.01 -19.99
CA GLY A 554 16.44 15.45 -20.56
C GLY A 554 15.72 16.55 -19.75
N ASN A 555 16.28 16.98 -18.63
CA ASN A 555 15.70 18.01 -17.74
C ASN A 555 16.47 19.35 -17.80
N ASP A 556 17.51 19.48 -18.65
CA ASP A 556 18.15 20.73 -19.01
C ASP A 556 17.54 21.27 -20.32
#